data_f5114094625a0824709bcdbce99fe066
#
_entry.id   f5114094625a0824709bcdbce99fe066
#
_cell.length_a   1.000
_cell.length_b   1.000
_cell.length_c   1.000
_cell.angle_alpha   90.00
_cell.angle_beta   90.00
_cell.angle_gamma   90.00
#
_symmetry.space_group_name_H-M   'P 1'
#
loop_
_entity.id
_entity.type
_entity.pdbx_description
1 polymer ?
#
loop_
_entity_poly.entity_id
_entity_poly.type
_entity_poly.pdbx_seq_one_letter_code
_entity_poly.pdbx_strand_id
1 'polypeptide(L)'
;MEKLTLKNWQRLQPYTALADYHEYNSNPMTMLMWSNKYEVYFKTTPKYAIVYITIPDRSPIWLMPFCKKEDRKEAVKAIQEYSSKIQIDFEIHSMTKEFKDWLMEAFPMKFLVWDCYDARDYVYDRYQQQSLSGKKMQKRRNHYHAFLKQYQDRFEYRNLKDCPTEEIYEFLSFWQSQKEEEESIKVEEKGIHFFLENQNNLPIEGGCIYIDGKMEAFIIASRLAKDMIQIHVEKANRSIRGLYIAILKLFLETLEEDIKYINREDDMGSPALRKAKKDMQPITKIQKFACSYEPLQIRTADDSMKNQIKELWFNRFEEETKESTDFYFSNLYQKENCYVLTWKEKLICMLQLRWFSIMIDDKPVETPFVVGVATDPEYEGCGYMKILLNHVLAKLDTPFVLIQAYNWDIYRSFGFHEQYYRIRYKLRKEEYSQISKGYFKESTQAEELLSLYNAYCMNKNGYRLRDIAYYEKQLLPYISIWNQKLIVYYEQDITKGYMILTESDEEILVSECIYTSEEALSSMMQYFYQETRTVYVDVDEETVLQGRGKKQISMMVKQLSNIPFPNKHLFIREEL
;
A
#
# COMPACT_ATOMS: atom_id res chain seq x y z
N MET A 1 16.28 -22.77 -25.47
CA MET A 1 16.97 -22.19 -24.30
C MET A 1 18.29 -22.89 -24.08
N GLU A 2 19.29 -22.20 -23.64
CA GLU A 2 20.59 -22.73 -23.25
C GLU A 2 20.83 -22.46 -21.77
N LYS A 3 21.57 -23.34 -21.09
CA LYS A 3 21.92 -23.21 -19.69
C LYS A 3 22.94 -22.07 -19.53
N LEU A 4 22.72 -21.17 -18.57
CA LEU A 4 23.67 -20.12 -18.23
C LEU A 4 24.92 -20.73 -17.57
N THR A 5 26.07 -20.32 -18.04
CA THR A 5 27.37 -20.81 -17.58
C THR A 5 28.41 -19.71 -17.64
N LEU A 6 29.58 -19.94 -17.04
CA LEU A 6 30.75 -19.06 -17.16
C LEU A 6 31.15 -18.76 -18.61
N LYS A 7 30.85 -19.67 -19.57
CA LYS A 7 31.25 -19.54 -20.97
C LYS A 7 30.33 -18.67 -21.82
N ASN A 8 29.10 -18.42 -21.38
CA ASN A 8 28.09 -17.78 -22.22
C ASN A 8 27.31 -16.62 -21.54
N TRP A 9 27.58 -16.30 -20.28
CA TRP A 9 26.89 -15.24 -19.55
C TRP A 9 27.01 -13.86 -20.23
N GLN A 10 28.14 -13.59 -20.91
CA GLN A 10 28.34 -12.33 -21.65
C GLN A 10 27.29 -12.10 -22.74
N ARG A 11 26.65 -13.16 -23.25
CA ARG A 11 25.57 -13.03 -24.24
C ARG A 11 24.28 -12.46 -23.64
N LEU A 12 24.09 -12.61 -22.32
CA LEU A 12 22.95 -12.03 -21.62
C LEU A 12 23.20 -10.57 -21.22
N GLN A 13 24.44 -10.20 -20.97
CA GLN A 13 24.82 -8.89 -20.44
C GLN A 13 24.29 -7.68 -21.26
N PRO A 14 24.32 -7.65 -22.61
CA PRO A 14 23.78 -6.51 -23.37
C PRO A 14 22.31 -6.27 -23.11
N TYR A 15 21.52 -7.32 -22.86
CA TYR A 15 20.08 -7.25 -22.61
C TYR A 15 19.78 -6.80 -21.18
N THR A 16 20.52 -7.28 -20.18
CA THR A 16 20.38 -6.82 -18.80
C THR A 16 20.77 -5.34 -18.68
N ALA A 17 21.86 -4.93 -19.34
CA ALA A 17 22.27 -3.52 -19.40
C ALA A 17 21.24 -2.63 -20.13
N LEU A 18 20.58 -3.16 -21.17
CA LEU A 18 19.52 -2.44 -21.91
C LEU A 18 18.26 -2.26 -21.06
N ALA A 19 17.85 -3.30 -20.32
CA ALA A 19 16.68 -3.28 -19.45
C ALA A 19 16.88 -2.41 -18.21
N ASP A 20 18.14 -2.30 -17.73
CA ASP A 20 18.59 -1.43 -16.63
C ASP A 20 17.72 -1.59 -15.35
N TYR A 21 17.40 -2.84 -15.01
CA TYR A 21 16.60 -3.15 -13.81
C TYR A 21 17.45 -3.00 -12.55
N HIS A 22 16.88 -2.39 -11.53
CA HIS A 22 17.54 -2.16 -10.24
C HIS A 22 17.34 -3.29 -9.22
N GLU A 23 16.58 -4.34 -9.58
CA GLU A 23 16.33 -5.49 -8.72
C GLU A 23 17.40 -6.58 -8.90
N TYR A 24 17.83 -7.20 -7.80
CA TYR A 24 19.06 -8.01 -7.78
C TYR A 24 18.99 -9.33 -8.58
N ASN A 25 17.78 -9.92 -8.77
CA ASN A 25 17.66 -11.17 -9.51
C ASN A 25 17.93 -10.99 -11.03
N SER A 26 17.90 -9.74 -11.52
CA SER A 26 18.25 -9.42 -12.91
C SER A 26 19.75 -9.41 -13.19
N ASN A 27 20.59 -9.48 -12.16
CA ASN A 27 22.04 -9.49 -12.30
C ASN A 27 22.57 -10.87 -12.73
N PRO A 28 23.28 -10.98 -13.87
CA PRO A 28 23.89 -12.25 -14.26
C PRO A 28 24.88 -12.82 -13.23
N MET A 29 25.51 -11.94 -12.44
CA MET A 29 26.42 -12.40 -11.37
C MET A 29 25.63 -13.11 -10.25
N THR A 30 24.46 -12.62 -9.86
CA THR A 30 23.57 -13.34 -8.95
C THR A 30 23.19 -14.70 -9.50
N MET A 31 22.80 -14.77 -10.78
CA MET A 31 22.41 -16.01 -11.43
C MET A 31 23.55 -17.04 -11.44
N LEU A 32 24.79 -16.60 -11.67
CA LEU A 32 25.97 -17.45 -11.66
C LEU A 32 26.37 -17.88 -10.25
N MET A 33 26.35 -16.98 -9.28
CA MET A 33 26.67 -17.28 -7.87
C MET A 33 25.79 -18.40 -7.31
N TRP A 34 24.50 -18.38 -7.64
CA TRP A 34 23.53 -19.34 -7.15
C TRP A 34 23.31 -20.55 -8.08
N SER A 35 24.15 -20.71 -9.13
CA SER A 35 24.06 -21.82 -10.10
C SER A 35 24.29 -23.20 -9.49
N ASN A 36 24.82 -23.27 -8.28
CA ASN A 36 24.95 -24.51 -7.49
C ASN A 36 23.63 -24.95 -6.83
N LYS A 37 22.64 -24.05 -6.73
CA LYS A 37 21.31 -24.29 -6.16
C LYS A 37 20.22 -24.28 -7.21
N TYR A 38 20.34 -23.42 -8.22
CA TYR A 38 19.36 -23.21 -9.29
C TYR A 38 19.99 -23.44 -10.65
N GLU A 39 19.23 -23.97 -11.59
CA GLU A 39 19.65 -23.95 -12.99
C GLU A 39 18.98 -22.77 -13.69
N VAL A 40 19.76 -21.96 -14.36
CA VAL A 40 19.27 -20.77 -15.10
C VAL A 40 19.38 -21.07 -16.59
N TYR A 41 18.31 -20.85 -17.32
CA TYR A 41 18.24 -21.01 -18.76
C TYR A 41 17.82 -19.73 -19.43
N PHE A 42 18.44 -19.39 -20.55
CA PHE A 42 18.12 -18.18 -21.29
C PHE A 42 18.03 -18.40 -22.80
N LYS A 43 17.35 -17.48 -23.47
CA LYS A 43 17.31 -17.37 -24.93
C LYS A 43 17.35 -15.91 -25.30
N THR A 44 18.17 -15.58 -26.28
CA THR A 44 18.27 -14.23 -26.87
C THR A 44 17.68 -14.20 -28.27
N THR A 45 17.13 -13.04 -28.63
CA THR A 45 16.72 -12.64 -29.97
C THR A 45 17.31 -11.24 -30.24
N PRO A 46 17.24 -10.68 -31.44
CA PRO A 46 17.69 -9.29 -31.65
C PRO A 46 17.02 -8.22 -30.77
N LYS A 47 15.81 -8.53 -30.21
CA LYS A 47 14.98 -7.57 -29.49
C LYS A 47 14.96 -7.79 -27.98
N TYR A 48 15.06 -9.03 -27.53
CA TYR A 48 14.90 -9.37 -26.10
C TYR A 48 15.68 -10.61 -25.71
N ALA A 49 15.92 -10.73 -24.42
CA ALA A 49 16.29 -11.97 -23.78
C ALA A 49 15.21 -12.39 -22.78
N ILE A 50 14.92 -13.70 -22.74
CA ILE A 50 14.03 -14.33 -21.75
C ILE A 50 14.83 -15.33 -20.93
N VAL A 51 14.54 -15.38 -19.62
CA VAL A 51 15.27 -16.19 -18.66
C VAL A 51 14.28 -16.93 -17.77
N TYR A 52 14.48 -18.24 -17.59
CA TYR A 52 13.79 -18.98 -16.54
C TYR A 52 14.78 -19.67 -15.62
N ILE A 53 14.32 -19.92 -14.39
CA ILE A 53 15.10 -20.51 -13.30
C ILE A 53 14.38 -21.76 -12.83
N THR A 54 15.08 -22.89 -12.78
CA THR A 54 14.55 -24.10 -12.14
C THR A 54 14.93 -24.09 -10.67
N ILE A 55 13.96 -24.36 -9.83
CA ILE A 55 14.14 -24.42 -8.38
C ILE A 55 13.83 -25.86 -7.96
N PRO A 56 14.70 -26.53 -7.19
CA PRO A 56 14.41 -27.87 -6.67
C PRO A 56 13.04 -27.90 -5.98
N ASP A 57 12.27 -28.95 -6.28
CA ASP A 57 10.93 -29.20 -5.69
C ASP A 57 9.88 -28.11 -5.92
N ARG A 58 10.07 -27.23 -6.93
CA ARG A 58 9.11 -26.20 -7.34
C ARG A 58 9.00 -26.10 -8.86
N SER A 59 7.87 -25.56 -9.33
CA SER A 59 7.74 -25.15 -10.73
C SER A 59 8.80 -24.11 -11.09
N PRO A 60 9.39 -24.19 -12.30
CA PRO A 60 10.30 -23.17 -12.81
C PRO A 60 9.61 -21.80 -12.89
N ILE A 61 10.35 -20.75 -12.66
CA ILE A 61 9.87 -19.38 -12.72
C ILE A 61 10.59 -18.57 -13.81
N TRP A 62 9.89 -17.65 -14.43
CA TRP A 62 10.48 -16.69 -15.35
C TRP A 62 10.89 -15.41 -14.61
N LEU A 63 11.96 -14.79 -15.07
CA LEU A 63 12.25 -13.39 -14.74
C LEU A 63 11.55 -12.46 -15.71
N MET A 64 11.48 -11.16 -15.36
CA MET A 64 11.07 -10.14 -16.32
C MET A 64 11.92 -10.24 -17.59
N PRO A 65 11.34 -10.11 -18.79
CA PRO A 65 12.12 -10.12 -20.01
C PRO A 65 13.08 -8.93 -20.06
N PHE A 66 14.30 -9.16 -20.50
CA PHE A 66 15.32 -8.12 -20.68
C PHE A 66 15.19 -7.53 -22.07
N CYS A 67 14.58 -6.35 -22.20
CA CYS A 67 14.30 -5.69 -23.47
C CYS A 67 13.97 -4.22 -23.28
N LYS A 68 13.85 -3.49 -24.39
CA LYS A 68 13.22 -2.16 -24.39
C LYS A 68 11.73 -2.23 -24.10
N LYS A 69 11.13 -1.10 -23.67
CA LYS A 69 9.70 -1.04 -23.32
C LYS A 69 8.78 -1.43 -24.48
N GLU A 70 9.10 -1.02 -25.69
CA GLU A 70 8.36 -1.33 -26.91
C GLU A 70 8.33 -2.82 -27.25
N ASP A 71 9.34 -3.59 -26.87
CA ASP A 71 9.48 -5.02 -27.15
C ASP A 71 8.88 -5.93 -26.07
N ARG A 72 8.47 -5.37 -24.91
CA ARG A 72 7.95 -6.15 -23.77
C ARG A 72 6.77 -7.05 -24.13
N LYS A 73 5.84 -6.55 -24.96
CA LYS A 73 4.64 -7.31 -25.34
C LYS A 73 4.98 -8.57 -26.15
N GLU A 74 5.94 -8.46 -27.05
CA GLU A 74 6.46 -9.59 -27.84
C GLU A 74 7.20 -10.57 -26.94
N ALA A 75 8.05 -10.08 -26.03
CA ALA A 75 8.81 -10.90 -25.10
C ALA A 75 7.91 -11.68 -24.12
N VAL A 76 6.85 -11.06 -23.57
CA VAL A 76 5.89 -11.76 -22.70
C VAL A 76 5.13 -12.85 -23.45
N LYS A 77 4.71 -12.59 -24.69
CA LYS A 77 4.09 -13.63 -25.53
C LYS A 77 5.06 -14.79 -25.81
N ALA A 78 6.33 -14.49 -26.07
CA ALA A 78 7.34 -15.53 -26.26
C ALA A 78 7.54 -16.38 -24.99
N ILE A 79 7.46 -15.78 -23.79
CA ILE A 79 7.45 -16.52 -22.53
C ILE A 79 6.23 -17.46 -22.47
N GLN A 80 5.02 -16.98 -22.81
CA GLN A 80 3.81 -17.82 -22.81
C GLN A 80 3.92 -19.01 -23.77
N GLU A 81 4.34 -18.76 -25.02
CA GLU A 81 4.53 -19.79 -26.04
C GLU A 81 5.57 -20.82 -25.60
N TYR A 82 6.65 -20.33 -24.99
CA TYR A 82 7.71 -21.22 -24.53
C TYR A 82 7.28 -22.06 -23.32
N SER A 83 6.60 -21.47 -22.34
CA SER A 83 6.02 -22.20 -21.20
C SER A 83 5.11 -23.34 -21.67
N SER A 84 4.20 -23.04 -22.62
CA SER A 84 3.31 -24.04 -23.20
C SER A 84 4.10 -25.16 -23.92
N LYS A 85 5.16 -24.81 -24.66
CA LYS A 85 5.99 -25.77 -25.40
C LYS A 85 6.73 -26.73 -24.50
N ILE A 86 7.25 -26.28 -23.35
CA ILE A 86 8.01 -27.12 -22.42
C ILE A 86 7.16 -27.62 -21.25
N GLN A 87 5.85 -27.33 -21.28
CA GLN A 87 4.86 -27.76 -20.28
C GLN A 87 5.18 -27.33 -18.85
N ILE A 88 5.59 -26.07 -18.68
CA ILE A 88 5.73 -25.46 -17.36
C ILE A 88 4.67 -24.36 -17.18
N ASP A 89 4.35 -24.07 -15.92
CA ASP A 89 3.46 -22.99 -15.60
C ASP A 89 4.05 -21.64 -16.04
N PHE A 90 3.18 -20.73 -16.46
CA PHE A 90 3.58 -19.36 -16.73
C PHE A 90 3.58 -18.58 -15.41
N GLU A 91 4.75 -18.40 -14.84
CA GLU A 91 4.93 -17.51 -13.68
C GLU A 91 6.12 -16.58 -13.90
N ILE A 92 5.88 -15.26 -13.82
CA ILE A 92 6.96 -14.27 -13.81
C ILE A 92 7.14 -13.77 -12.38
N HIS A 93 8.37 -13.84 -11.88
CA HIS A 93 8.75 -13.38 -10.55
C HIS A 93 9.68 -12.15 -10.61
N SER A 94 9.93 -11.56 -9.45
CA SER A 94 10.79 -10.38 -9.26
C SER A 94 10.39 -9.17 -10.12
N MET A 95 9.09 -9.06 -10.44
CA MET A 95 8.59 -7.93 -11.22
C MET A 95 8.68 -6.63 -10.40
N THR A 96 9.27 -5.60 -11.00
CA THR A 96 9.20 -4.24 -10.44
C THR A 96 7.78 -3.67 -10.53
N LYS A 97 7.48 -2.66 -9.72
CA LYS A 97 6.17 -1.99 -9.78
C LYS A 97 5.88 -1.45 -11.20
N GLU A 98 6.86 -0.88 -11.85
CA GLU A 98 6.72 -0.32 -13.21
C GLU A 98 6.39 -1.40 -14.24
N PHE A 99 7.07 -2.55 -14.19
CA PHE A 99 6.78 -3.66 -15.09
C PHE A 99 5.40 -4.27 -14.79
N LYS A 100 5.05 -4.46 -13.53
CA LYS A 100 3.74 -4.96 -13.10
C LYS A 100 2.61 -4.05 -13.62
N ASP A 101 2.73 -2.73 -13.41
CA ASP A 101 1.69 -1.79 -13.85
C ASP A 101 1.53 -1.82 -15.37
N TRP A 102 2.64 -1.85 -16.12
CA TRP A 102 2.63 -2.04 -17.57
C TRP A 102 1.99 -3.38 -18.00
N LEU A 103 2.33 -4.48 -17.32
CA LEU A 103 1.80 -5.81 -17.65
C LEU A 103 0.27 -5.87 -17.52
N MET A 104 -0.25 -5.31 -16.41
CA MET A 104 -1.70 -5.28 -16.16
C MET A 104 -2.44 -4.39 -17.15
N GLU A 105 -1.83 -3.32 -17.64
CA GLU A 105 -2.38 -2.46 -18.69
C GLU A 105 -2.32 -3.10 -20.08
N ALA A 106 -1.18 -3.72 -20.43
CA ALA A 106 -0.98 -4.33 -21.75
C ALA A 106 -1.78 -5.63 -21.96
N PHE A 107 -2.13 -6.32 -20.87
CA PHE A 107 -2.87 -7.58 -20.88
C PHE A 107 -3.98 -7.57 -19.80
N PRO A 108 -5.00 -6.73 -19.95
CA PRO A 108 -6.02 -6.57 -18.93
C PRO A 108 -6.72 -7.89 -18.62
N MET A 109 -6.87 -8.17 -17.33
CA MET A 109 -7.57 -9.35 -16.78
C MET A 109 -6.97 -10.73 -17.15
N LYS A 110 -5.71 -10.78 -17.58
CA LYS A 110 -5.06 -12.04 -17.97
C LYS A 110 -4.15 -12.63 -16.91
N PHE A 111 -3.72 -11.84 -15.94
CA PHE A 111 -2.74 -12.26 -14.94
C PHE A 111 -3.27 -12.07 -13.53
N LEU A 112 -3.13 -13.12 -12.72
CA LEU A 112 -3.20 -12.99 -11.27
C LEU A 112 -1.83 -12.51 -10.79
N VAL A 113 -1.81 -11.39 -10.07
CA VAL A 113 -0.59 -10.73 -9.57
C VAL A 113 -0.65 -10.68 -8.05
N TRP A 114 0.48 -10.93 -7.38
CA TRP A 114 0.62 -10.80 -5.93
C TRP A 114 1.91 -10.09 -5.54
N ASP A 115 1.92 -9.52 -4.33
CA ASP A 115 3.08 -8.83 -3.76
C ASP A 115 4.03 -9.84 -3.10
N CYS A 116 5.32 -9.76 -3.42
CA CYS A 116 6.39 -10.54 -2.82
C CYS A 116 7.08 -9.71 -1.70
N TYR A 117 6.35 -9.42 -0.62
CA TYR A 117 6.79 -8.52 0.44
C TYR A 117 8.19 -8.84 1.01
N ASP A 118 8.48 -10.11 1.27
CA ASP A 118 9.74 -10.55 1.87
C ASP A 118 10.92 -10.58 0.88
N ALA A 119 10.62 -10.51 -0.43
CA ALA A 119 11.62 -10.47 -1.49
C ALA A 119 12.04 -9.05 -1.91
N ARG A 120 11.62 -8.00 -1.18
CA ARG A 120 11.91 -6.60 -1.52
C ARG A 120 13.36 -6.25 -1.24
N ASP A 121 14.05 -5.68 -2.24
CA ASP A 121 15.45 -5.28 -2.11
C ASP A 121 15.61 -4.02 -1.27
N TYR A 122 16.63 -4.00 -0.44
CA TYR A 122 17.03 -2.81 0.32
C TYR A 122 18.00 -1.96 -0.48
N VAL A 123 17.63 -0.71 -0.74
CA VAL A 123 18.45 0.25 -1.48
C VAL A 123 18.96 1.35 -0.55
N TYR A 124 20.23 1.65 -0.66
CA TYR A 124 20.91 2.67 0.15
C TYR A 124 21.54 3.72 -0.74
N ASP A 125 21.63 4.94 -0.25
CA ASP A 125 22.41 6.00 -0.86
C ASP A 125 23.89 5.75 -0.60
N ARG A 126 24.71 5.69 -1.67
CA ARG A 126 26.15 5.43 -1.58
C ARG A 126 26.86 6.49 -0.75
N TYR A 127 26.61 7.77 -1.04
CA TYR A 127 27.28 8.86 -0.34
C TYR A 127 27.00 8.86 1.16
N GLN A 128 25.74 8.60 1.53
CA GLN A 128 25.37 8.50 2.94
C GLN A 128 26.08 7.34 3.66
N GLN A 129 26.18 6.16 3.01
CA GLN A 129 26.89 5.02 3.58
C GLN A 129 28.41 5.24 3.66
N GLN A 130 28.98 5.92 2.68
CA GLN A 130 30.40 6.25 2.61
C GLN A 130 30.79 7.34 3.60
N SER A 131 30.07 8.46 3.65
CA SER A 131 30.37 9.60 4.53
C SER A 131 29.92 9.38 5.97
N LEU A 132 28.95 8.51 6.21
CA LEU A 132 28.26 8.32 7.50
C LEU A 132 27.66 9.63 8.04
N SER A 133 27.27 10.55 7.15
CA SER A 133 26.79 11.89 7.51
C SER A 133 25.35 11.88 8.04
N GLY A 134 24.98 12.94 8.76
CA GLY A 134 23.63 13.14 9.29
C GLY A 134 23.34 12.47 10.62
N LYS A 135 22.22 12.90 11.26
CA LYS A 135 21.81 12.44 12.61
C LYS A 135 21.48 10.96 12.63
N LYS A 136 20.84 10.45 11.60
CA LYS A 136 20.44 9.01 11.50
C LYS A 136 21.65 8.08 11.46
N MET A 137 22.82 8.54 10.96
CA MET A 137 24.04 7.77 10.86
C MET A 137 24.95 7.86 12.12
N GLN A 138 24.55 8.60 13.15
CA GLN A 138 25.38 8.85 14.35
C GLN A 138 25.86 7.55 15.01
N LYS A 139 25.00 6.56 15.19
CA LYS A 139 25.37 5.27 15.80
C LYS A 139 26.44 4.55 14.98
N ARG A 140 26.29 4.51 13.65
CA ARG A 140 27.25 3.87 12.73
C ARG A 140 28.59 4.63 12.74
N ARG A 141 28.55 5.95 12.68
CA ARG A 141 29.74 6.81 12.79
C ARG A 141 30.51 6.58 14.09
N ASN A 142 29.80 6.47 15.22
CA ASN A 142 30.43 6.16 16.51
C ASN A 142 31.11 4.77 16.53
N HIS A 143 30.49 3.76 15.88
CA HIS A 143 31.11 2.44 15.74
C HIS A 143 32.35 2.48 14.84
N TYR A 144 32.31 3.24 13.74
CA TYR A 144 33.47 3.43 12.86
C TYR A 144 34.61 4.15 13.57
N HIS A 145 34.33 5.21 14.33
CA HIS A 145 35.34 5.90 15.13
C HIS A 145 35.95 4.99 16.23
N ALA A 146 35.14 4.11 16.83
CA ALA A 146 35.66 3.13 17.78
C ALA A 146 36.63 2.14 17.10
N PHE A 147 36.31 1.71 15.86
CA PHE A 147 37.22 0.89 15.05
C PHE A 147 38.53 1.64 14.77
N LEU A 148 38.47 2.86 14.26
CA LEU A 148 39.67 3.68 13.99
C LEU A 148 40.51 3.90 15.24
N LYS A 149 39.88 4.26 16.38
CA LYS A 149 40.61 4.49 17.63
C LYS A 149 41.47 3.29 18.07
N GLN A 150 41.02 2.07 17.75
CA GLN A 150 41.69 0.85 18.15
C GLN A 150 42.68 0.31 17.13
N TYR A 151 42.41 0.53 15.81
CA TYR A 151 43.11 -0.18 14.76
C TYR A 151 43.72 0.73 13.66
N GLN A 152 43.62 2.06 13.75
CA GLN A 152 44.00 3.00 12.66
C GLN A 152 45.39 2.70 12.06
N ASP A 153 46.38 2.43 12.89
CA ASP A 153 47.75 2.17 12.44
C ASP A 153 48.07 0.66 12.29
N ARG A 154 47.06 -0.17 12.39
CA ARG A 154 47.17 -1.64 12.44
C ARG A 154 46.36 -2.34 11.38
N PHE A 155 45.46 -1.61 10.67
CA PHE A 155 44.65 -2.21 9.61
C PHE A 155 45.14 -1.72 8.23
N GLU A 156 44.94 -2.60 7.25
CA GLU A 156 45.17 -2.34 5.84
C GLU A 156 43.93 -2.76 5.04
N TYR A 157 43.50 -1.90 4.10
CA TYR A 157 42.49 -2.26 3.10
C TYR A 157 43.19 -2.65 1.79
N ARG A 158 42.84 -3.82 1.24
CA ARG A 158 43.35 -4.28 -0.08
C ARG A 158 42.17 -4.56 -1.00
N ASN A 159 42.34 -4.33 -2.30
CA ASN A 159 41.35 -4.79 -3.28
C ASN A 159 41.28 -6.32 -3.29
N LEU A 160 40.08 -6.85 -3.56
CA LEU A 160 39.83 -8.29 -3.56
C LEU A 160 40.84 -9.08 -4.42
N LYS A 161 41.17 -8.52 -5.59
CA LYS A 161 42.10 -9.16 -6.57
C LYS A 161 43.54 -9.20 -6.09
N ASP A 162 43.90 -8.40 -5.11
CA ASP A 162 45.25 -8.33 -4.54
C ASP A 162 45.39 -9.26 -3.31
N CYS A 163 44.31 -9.95 -2.92
CA CYS A 163 44.27 -10.84 -1.77
C CYS A 163 44.44 -12.30 -2.21
N PRO A 164 45.28 -13.11 -1.52
CA PRO A 164 45.33 -14.54 -1.75
C PRO A 164 43.98 -15.18 -1.47
N THR A 165 43.49 -16.01 -2.40
CA THR A 165 42.20 -16.67 -2.28
C THR A 165 42.14 -17.62 -1.08
N GLU A 166 43.25 -18.22 -0.75
CA GLU A 166 43.42 -19.13 0.39
C GLU A 166 43.13 -18.41 1.72
N GLU A 167 43.58 -17.17 1.88
CA GLU A 167 43.34 -16.38 3.11
C GLU A 167 41.85 -16.04 3.24
N ILE A 168 41.14 -15.81 2.12
CA ILE A 168 39.69 -15.58 2.11
C ILE A 168 38.95 -16.86 2.54
N TYR A 169 39.39 -18.04 2.08
CA TYR A 169 38.81 -19.31 2.48
C TYR A 169 39.06 -19.60 3.98
N GLU A 170 40.26 -19.33 4.47
CA GLU A 170 40.56 -19.48 5.92
C GLU A 170 39.67 -18.56 6.76
N PHE A 171 39.52 -17.30 6.36
CA PHE A 171 38.63 -16.38 7.07
C PHE A 171 37.16 -16.79 6.96
N LEU A 172 36.70 -17.26 5.82
CA LEU A 172 35.32 -17.73 5.63
C LEU A 172 35.03 -18.93 6.54
N SER A 173 35.94 -19.91 6.62
CA SER A 173 35.84 -21.06 7.52
C SER A 173 35.79 -20.63 8.99
N PHE A 174 36.65 -19.68 9.40
CA PHE A 174 36.61 -19.08 10.74
C PHE A 174 35.25 -18.40 11.00
N TRP A 175 34.74 -17.62 10.06
CA TRP A 175 33.46 -16.91 10.21
C TRP A 175 32.28 -17.88 10.34
N GLN A 176 32.29 -18.98 9.60
CA GLN A 176 31.28 -20.03 9.66
C GLN A 176 31.31 -20.81 10.99
N SER A 177 32.49 -21.10 11.53
CA SER A 177 32.63 -21.80 12.80
C SER A 177 31.97 -21.08 13.99
N GLN A 178 31.64 -19.80 13.84
CA GLN A 178 30.94 -18.99 14.82
C GLN A 178 29.40 -19.04 14.68
N LYS A 179 28.87 -19.86 13.77
CA LYS A 179 27.44 -20.00 13.49
C LYS A 179 26.98 -21.44 13.65
N GLU A 180 25.68 -21.60 13.89
CA GLU A 180 25.02 -22.89 13.75
C GLU A 180 25.06 -23.35 12.29
N GLU A 181 25.19 -24.64 12.08
CA GLU A 181 25.29 -25.22 10.75
C GLU A 181 23.92 -25.17 10.05
N GLU A 182 23.77 -24.32 9.02
CA GLU A 182 22.59 -24.22 8.18
C GLU A 182 22.94 -24.58 6.73
N GLU A 183 22.05 -25.27 6.03
CA GLU A 183 22.21 -25.63 4.62
C GLU A 183 22.39 -24.38 3.73
N SER A 184 21.70 -23.28 4.06
CA SER A 184 21.81 -22.00 3.36
C SER A 184 23.24 -21.45 3.35
N ILE A 185 24.01 -21.67 4.42
CA ILE A 185 25.41 -21.22 4.54
C ILE A 185 26.31 -22.04 3.60
N LYS A 186 26.11 -23.35 3.51
CA LYS A 186 26.87 -24.20 2.59
C LYS A 186 26.63 -23.87 1.12
N VAL A 187 25.41 -23.50 0.78
CA VAL A 187 25.07 -23.06 -0.58
C VAL A 187 25.73 -21.71 -0.92
N GLU A 188 25.67 -20.76 0.00
CA GLU A 188 26.34 -19.45 -0.14
C GLU A 188 27.86 -19.63 -0.29
N GLU A 189 28.47 -20.48 0.52
CA GLU A 189 29.90 -20.81 0.47
C GLU A 189 30.34 -21.27 -0.93
N LYS A 190 29.61 -22.22 -1.53
CA LYS A 190 29.89 -22.68 -2.90
C LYS A 190 29.82 -21.53 -3.92
N GLY A 191 28.87 -20.61 -3.75
CA GLY A 191 28.78 -19.40 -4.58
C GLY A 191 29.96 -18.45 -4.40
N ILE A 192 30.45 -18.28 -3.17
CA ILE A 192 31.65 -17.49 -2.87
C ILE A 192 32.88 -18.14 -3.51
N HIS A 193 33.05 -19.45 -3.35
CA HIS A 193 34.14 -20.18 -3.99
C HIS A 193 34.12 -19.99 -5.51
N PHE A 194 32.95 -20.16 -6.14
CA PHE A 194 32.78 -19.94 -7.57
C PHE A 194 33.23 -18.52 -8.00
N PHE A 195 32.89 -17.49 -7.25
CA PHE A 195 33.34 -16.12 -7.56
C PHE A 195 34.86 -15.96 -7.44
N LEU A 196 35.44 -16.46 -6.38
CA LEU A 196 36.88 -16.34 -6.12
C LEU A 196 37.73 -17.11 -7.14
N GLU A 197 37.33 -18.32 -7.49
CA GLU A 197 37.98 -19.15 -8.52
C GLU A 197 37.91 -18.49 -9.91
N ASN A 198 36.89 -17.68 -10.17
CA ASN A 198 36.65 -17.05 -11.48
C ASN A 198 36.77 -15.52 -11.45
N GLN A 199 37.36 -14.92 -10.42
CA GLN A 199 37.42 -13.47 -10.24
C GLN A 199 38.08 -12.70 -11.38
N ASN A 200 38.99 -13.34 -12.14
CA ASN A 200 39.65 -12.74 -13.29
C ASN A 200 38.75 -12.73 -14.54
N ASN A 201 37.71 -13.57 -14.60
CA ASN A 201 36.82 -13.74 -15.74
C ASN A 201 35.42 -13.12 -15.50
N LEU A 202 35.16 -12.66 -14.28
CA LEU A 202 33.89 -12.08 -13.89
C LEU A 202 34.05 -10.58 -13.54
N PRO A 203 33.06 -9.74 -13.87
CA PRO A 203 33.06 -8.31 -13.52
C PRO A 203 32.66 -8.12 -12.06
N ILE A 204 33.37 -8.75 -11.15
CA ILE A 204 33.19 -8.59 -9.71
C ILE A 204 34.25 -7.65 -9.13
N GLU A 205 33.86 -6.91 -8.12
CA GLU A 205 34.69 -5.96 -7.37
C GLU A 205 34.59 -6.31 -5.89
N GLY A 206 35.54 -5.85 -5.10
CA GLY A 206 35.51 -6.11 -3.68
C GLY A 206 36.77 -5.66 -2.97
N GLY A 207 36.85 -5.99 -1.70
CA GLY A 207 38.03 -5.68 -0.89
C GLY A 207 38.08 -6.49 0.40
N CYS A 208 39.22 -6.44 1.03
CA CYS A 208 39.52 -7.12 2.27
C CYS A 208 40.11 -6.14 3.30
N ILE A 209 39.86 -6.37 4.58
CA ILE A 209 40.56 -5.67 5.68
C ILE A 209 41.41 -6.69 6.43
N TYR A 210 42.68 -6.35 6.54
CA TYR A 210 43.66 -7.03 7.38
C TYR A 210 43.90 -6.23 8.64
N ILE A 211 44.06 -6.90 9.77
CA ILE A 211 44.45 -6.30 11.06
C ILE A 211 45.64 -7.10 11.56
N ASP A 212 46.78 -6.41 11.81
CA ASP A 212 48.03 -7.03 12.22
C ASP A 212 48.48 -8.17 11.25
N GLY A 213 48.23 -7.99 9.96
CA GLY A 213 48.56 -8.96 8.92
C GLY A 213 47.59 -10.14 8.75
N LYS A 214 46.51 -10.21 9.54
CA LYS A 214 45.49 -11.25 9.45
C LYS A 214 44.22 -10.69 8.82
N MET A 215 43.61 -11.44 7.89
CA MET A 215 42.33 -11.06 7.29
C MET A 215 41.19 -11.14 8.32
N GLU A 216 40.41 -10.08 8.45
CA GLU A 216 39.29 -9.99 9.41
C GLU A 216 37.96 -9.58 8.75
N ALA A 217 37.97 -9.17 7.47
CA ALA A 217 36.75 -8.89 6.70
C ALA A 217 36.99 -8.95 5.21
N PHE A 218 35.94 -9.29 4.44
CA PHE A 218 35.90 -9.12 2.97
C PHE A 218 34.50 -8.78 2.46
N ILE A 219 34.45 -8.19 1.28
CA ILE A 219 33.24 -7.79 0.54
C ILE A 219 33.38 -8.16 -0.93
N ILE A 220 32.29 -8.64 -1.55
CA ILE A 220 32.21 -8.94 -2.99
C ILE A 220 30.95 -8.27 -3.53
N ALA A 221 31.09 -7.58 -4.64
CA ALA A 221 30.04 -6.82 -5.30
C ALA A 221 30.15 -6.92 -6.81
N SER A 222 29.11 -6.53 -7.53
CA SER A 222 29.15 -6.30 -8.99
C SER A 222 28.18 -5.20 -9.38
N ARG A 223 28.42 -4.56 -10.53
CA ARG A 223 27.51 -3.55 -11.09
C ARG A 223 26.19 -4.23 -11.47
N LEU A 224 25.08 -3.71 -10.95
CA LEU A 224 23.72 -4.19 -11.23
C LEU A 224 23.05 -3.38 -12.34
N ALA A 225 23.14 -2.07 -12.24
CA ALA A 225 22.57 -1.11 -13.18
C ALA A 225 23.56 0.04 -13.43
N LYS A 226 23.21 0.99 -14.29
CA LYS A 226 24.10 2.11 -14.66
C LYS A 226 24.63 2.88 -13.47
N ASP A 227 23.81 3.07 -12.45
CA ASP A 227 24.10 3.88 -11.27
C ASP A 227 24.02 3.09 -9.95
N MET A 228 24.00 1.75 -10.03
CA MET A 228 23.80 0.90 -8.87
C MET A 228 24.78 -0.27 -8.81
N ILE A 229 25.38 -0.46 -7.62
CA ILE A 229 26.18 -1.64 -7.26
C ILE A 229 25.36 -2.58 -6.41
N GLN A 230 25.49 -3.88 -6.60
CA GLN A 230 24.93 -4.92 -5.73
C GLN A 230 26.03 -5.51 -4.86
N ILE A 231 25.77 -5.61 -3.57
CA ILE A 231 26.61 -6.32 -2.62
C ILE A 231 26.12 -7.76 -2.52
N HIS A 232 26.90 -8.70 -3.03
CA HIS A 232 26.60 -10.14 -2.96
C HIS A 232 27.02 -10.76 -1.64
N VAL A 233 28.21 -10.37 -1.16
CA VAL A 233 28.81 -10.93 0.06
C VAL A 233 29.42 -9.81 0.89
N GLU A 234 29.18 -9.83 2.19
CA GLU A 234 29.85 -8.99 3.17
C GLU A 234 30.02 -9.80 4.46
N LYS A 235 31.26 -10.12 4.77
CA LYS A 235 31.62 -10.90 5.97
C LYS A 235 32.68 -10.14 6.76
N ALA A 236 32.51 -10.07 8.08
CA ALA A 236 33.48 -9.46 8.99
C ALA A 236 33.47 -10.17 10.33
N ASN A 237 34.60 -10.15 11.04
CA ASN A 237 34.71 -10.67 12.39
C ASN A 237 33.83 -9.86 13.34
N ARG A 238 32.83 -10.51 13.91
CA ARG A 238 31.82 -9.87 14.78
C ARG A 238 32.38 -9.38 16.12
N SER A 239 33.49 -9.94 16.56
CA SER A 239 34.14 -9.53 17.81
C SER A 239 34.80 -8.14 17.67
N ILE A 240 35.05 -7.67 16.44
CA ILE A 240 35.69 -6.39 16.16
C ILE A 240 34.61 -5.33 15.89
N ARG A 241 34.42 -4.46 16.88
CA ARG A 241 33.39 -3.42 16.81
C ARG A 241 33.65 -2.44 15.67
N GLY A 242 32.66 -2.25 14.80
CA GLY A 242 32.71 -1.29 13.70
C GLY A 242 33.31 -1.84 12.40
N LEU A 243 33.83 -3.07 12.38
CA LEU A 243 34.49 -3.65 11.20
C LEU A 243 33.56 -3.81 9.99
N TYR A 244 32.29 -4.22 10.18
CA TYR A 244 31.29 -4.25 9.10
C TYR A 244 31.05 -2.87 8.48
N ILE A 245 31.17 -1.80 9.26
CA ILE A 245 31.02 -0.44 8.75
C ILE A 245 32.29 -0.01 8.00
N ALA A 246 33.45 -0.39 8.52
CA ALA A 246 34.73 -0.08 7.94
C ALA A 246 34.88 -0.71 6.54
N ILE A 247 34.62 -2.03 6.41
CA ILE A 247 34.75 -2.72 5.11
C ILE A 247 33.84 -2.13 4.05
N LEU A 248 32.57 -1.87 4.39
CA LEU A 248 31.64 -1.25 3.45
C LEU A 248 32.11 0.16 3.06
N LYS A 249 32.41 1.01 4.05
CA LYS A 249 32.84 2.40 3.79
C LYS A 249 34.07 2.46 2.89
N LEU A 250 35.10 1.70 3.21
CA LEU A 250 36.37 1.70 2.46
C LEU A 250 36.17 1.16 1.03
N PHE A 251 35.37 0.11 0.87
CA PHE A 251 34.99 -0.38 -0.45
C PHE A 251 34.24 0.68 -1.27
N LEU A 252 33.29 1.40 -0.67
CA LEU A 252 32.54 2.45 -1.39
C LEU A 252 33.44 3.61 -1.84
N GLU A 253 34.56 3.83 -1.17
CA GLU A 253 35.56 4.84 -1.57
C GLU A 253 36.33 4.46 -2.85
N THR A 254 36.39 3.17 -3.20
CA THR A 254 37.05 2.68 -4.41
C THR A 254 36.19 2.72 -5.66
N LEU A 255 34.86 2.90 -5.51
CA LEU A 255 33.91 2.85 -6.62
C LEU A 255 33.94 4.12 -7.49
N GLU A 256 33.63 3.97 -8.78
CA GLU A 256 33.46 5.08 -9.72
C GLU A 256 32.34 6.03 -9.29
N GLU A 257 32.42 7.30 -9.64
CA GLU A 257 31.48 8.35 -9.19
C GLU A 257 30.07 8.20 -9.75
N ASP A 258 29.89 7.49 -10.84
CA ASP A 258 28.59 7.22 -11.46
C ASP A 258 27.70 6.29 -10.62
N ILE A 259 28.27 5.47 -9.74
CA ILE A 259 27.52 4.65 -8.78
C ILE A 259 26.94 5.53 -7.67
N LYS A 260 25.62 5.62 -7.62
CA LYS A 260 24.87 6.41 -6.65
C LYS A 260 24.18 5.56 -5.58
N TYR A 261 23.80 4.35 -5.94
CA TYR A 261 22.98 3.47 -5.10
C TYR A 261 23.66 2.14 -4.83
N ILE A 262 23.28 1.55 -3.70
CA ILE A 262 23.72 0.21 -3.28
C ILE A 262 22.48 -0.65 -3.12
N ASN A 263 22.37 -1.75 -3.86
CA ASN A 263 21.40 -2.81 -3.61
C ASN A 263 22.05 -3.86 -2.70
N ARG A 264 21.39 -4.18 -1.59
CA ARG A 264 21.83 -5.21 -0.65
C ARG A 264 20.86 -6.38 -0.56
N GLU A 265 20.19 -6.67 -1.64
CA GLU A 265 19.25 -7.78 -1.76
C GLU A 265 18.10 -7.71 -0.75
N ASP A 266 17.30 -8.76 -0.63
CA ASP A 266 16.17 -8.86 0.30
C ASP A 266 16.58 -9.35 1.70
N ASP A 267 15.60 -9.51 2.59
CA ASP A 267 15.80 -10.05 3.94
C ASP A 267 15.32 -11.50 4.11
N MET A 268 14.92 -12.15 3.02
CA MET A 268 14.43 -13.54 2.97
C MET A 268 13.36 -13.86 4.03
N GLY A 269 12.58 -12.87 4.48
CA GLY A 269 11.62 -13.02 5.57
C GLY A 269 12.23 -13.10 6.97
N SER A 270 13.57 -13.08 7.11
CA SER A 270 14.25 -13.19 8.39
C SER A 270 14.11 -11.91 9.23
N PRO A 271 13.51 -11.95 10.45
CA PRO A 271 13.39 -10.77 11.31
C PRO A 271 14.75 -10.17 11.69
N ALA A 272 15.77 -11.01 11.88
CA ALA A 272 17.12 -10.58 12.25
C ALA A 272 17.80 -9.81 11.10
N LEU A 273 17.73 -10.35 9.86
CA LEU A 273 18.25 -9.67 8.68
C LEU A 273 17.45 -8.37 8.39
N ARG A 274 16.14 -8.43 8.53
CA ARG A 274 15.25 -7.26 8.37
C ARG A 274 15.65 -6.12 9.30
N LYS A 275 15.90 -6.43 10.59
CA LYS A 275 16.36 -5.46 11.57
C LYS A 275 17.73 -4.90 11.19
N ALA A 276 18.71 -5.76 10.87
CA ALA A 276 20.05 -5.35 10.48
C ALA A 276 20.05 -4.41 9.26
N LYS A 277 19.26 -4.75 8.23
CA LYS A 277 19.12 -3.93 7.02
C LYS A 277 18.42 -2.60 7.29
N LYS A 278 17.37 -2.56 8.13
CA LYS A 278 16.71 -1.31 8.55
C LYS A 278 17.65 -0.40 9.36
N ASP A 279 18.47 -0.97 10.25
CA ASP A 279 19.43 -0.20 11.06
C ASP A 279 20.50 0.50 10.21
N MET A 280 20.72 0.05 8.97
CA MET A 280 21.60 0.70 8.00
C MET A 280 20.97 1.91 7.31
N GLN A 281 19.71 2.24 7.59
CA GLN A 281 18.96 3.39 7.04
C GLN A 281 18.80 3.34 5.51
N PRO A 282 18.05 2.36 4.97
CA PRO A 282 17.76 2.32 3.53
C PRO A 282 16.94 3.55 3.12
N ILE A 283 17.21 4.08 1.94
CA ILE A 283 16.44 5.18 1.36
C ILE A 283 15.09 4.70 0.81
N THR A 284 15.04 3.45 0.32
CA THR A 284 13.84 2.82 -0.20
C THR A 284 13.99 1.30 -0.22
N LYS A 285 12.88 0.62 -0.49
CA LYS A 285 12.85 -0.79 -0.88
C LYS A 285 12.27 -0.92 -2.28
N ILE A 286 12.89 -1.73 -3.13
CA ILE A 286 12.31 -2.08 -4.42
C ILE A 286 11.19 -3.09 -4.17
N GLN A 287 9.95 -2.70 -4.46
CA GLN A 287 8.82 -3.60 -4.41
C GLN A 287 8.94 -4.66 -5.50
N LYS A 288 8.65 -5.90 -5.13
CA LYS A 288 8.63 -7.02 -6.06
C LYS A 288 7.27 -7.69 -6.09
N PHE A 289 6.88 -8.07 -7.29
CA PHE A 289 5.63 -8.76 -7.55
C PHE A 289 5.90 -10.04 -8.33
N ALA A 290 4.97 -10.96 -8.25
CA ALA A 290 4.93 -12.12 -9.13
C ALA A 290 3.56 -12.19 -9.81
N CYS A 291 3.48 -12.93 -10.92
CA CYS A 291 2.21 -13.20 -11.57
C CYS A 291 2.17 -14.61 -12.18
N SER A 292 0.95 -15.15 -12.28
CA SER A 292 0.63 -16.30 -13.10
C SER A 292 -0.34 -15.92 -14.21
N TYR A 293 -0.35 -16.69 -15.32
CA TYR A 293 -1.33 -16.51 -16.39
C TYR A 293 -2.64 -17.17 -15.97
N GLU A 294 -3.48 -16.38 -15.32
CA GLU A 294 -4.77 -16.81 -14.79
C GLU A 294 -5.81 -15.72 -15.11
N PRO A 295 -6.82 -16.04 -15.95
CA PRO A 295 -7.83 -15.05 -16.30
C PRO A 295 -8.68 -14.67 -15.08
N LEU A 296 -8.84 -13.37 -14.91
CA LEU A 296 -9.67 -12.76 -13.87
C LEU A 296 -11.03 -12.38 -14.44
N GLN A 297 -12.03 -12.28 -13.58
CA GLN A 297 -13.38 -11.89 -13.97
C GLN A 297 -13.89 -10.74 -13.11
N ILE A 298 -14.59 -9.79 -13.73
CA ILE A 298 -15.39 -8.78 -13.03
C ILE A 298 -16.86 -9.08 -13.33
N ARG A 299 -17.64 -9.25 -12.27
CA ARG A 299 -19.08 -9.50 -12.33
C ARG A 299 -19.81 -8.89 -11.15
N THR A 300 -21.11 -8.84 -11.18
CA THR A 300 -21.92 -8.63 -9.97
C THR A 300 -21.86 -9.86 -9.10
N ALA A 301 -22.00 -9.68 -7.80
CA ALA A 301 -22.02 -10.78 -6.84
C ALA A 301 -23.27 -11.65 -7.02
N ASP A 302 -23.17 -12.89 -6.60
CA ASP A 302 -24.29 -13.81 -6.45
C ASP A 302 -24.41 -14.29 -5.00
N ASP A 303 -25.43 -15.09 -4.73
CA ASP A 303 -25.73 -15.54 -3.36
C ASP A 303 -24.61 -16.41 -2.76
N SER A 304 -23.85 -17.14 -3.60
CA SER A 304 -22.75 -17.99 -3.14
C SER A 304 -21.56 -17.18 -2.58
N MET A 305 -21.40 -15.93 -3.02
CA MET A 305 -20.31 -15.07 -2.62
C MET A 305 -20.59 -14.24 -1.37
N LYS A 306 -21.83 -14.17 -0.91
CA LYS A 306 -22.23 -13.30 0.21
C LYS A 306 -21.38 -13.49 1.45
N ASN A 307 -21.01 -14.72 1.79
CA ASN A 307 -20.18 -15.00 2.96
C ASN A 307 -18.73 -14.49 2.79
N GLN A 308 -18.11 -14.72 1.62
CA GLN A 308 -16.76 -14.20 1.33
C GLN A 308 -16.73 -12.66 1.36
N ILE A 309 -17.76 -12.02 0.77
CA ILE A 309 -17.90 -10.57 0.73
C ILE A 309 -18.05 -10.01 2.16
N LYS A 310 -18.90 -10.64 2.98
CA LYS A 310 -19.12 -10.25 4.37
C LYS A 310 -17.87 -10.43 5.24
N GLU A 311 -17.14 -11.53 5.05
CA GLU A 311 -15.88 -11.77 5.75
C GLU A 311 -14.81 -10.74 5.34
N LEU A 312 -14.68 -10.45 4.04
CA LEU A 312 -13.75 -9.42 3.55
C LEU A 312 -14.12 -8.05 4.11
N TRP A 313 -15.42 -7.70 4.15
CA TRP A 313 -15.91 -6.47 4.78
C TRP A 313 -15.46 -6.38 6.24
N PHE A 314 -15.81 -7.34 7.05
CA PHE A 314 -15.51 -7.36 8.48
C PHE A 314 -14.00 -7.28 8.78
N ASN A 315 -13.18 -7.94 7.96
CA ASN A 315 -11.73 -7.94 8.14
C ASN A 315 -11.03 -6.65 7.66
N ARG A 316 -11.71 -5.82 6.86
CA ARG A 316 -11.11 -4.62 6.24
C ARG A 316 -11.60 -3.29 6.81
N PHE A 317 -12.76 -3.27 7.44
CA PHE A 317 -13.31 -2.07 8.07
C PHE A 317 -13.20 -2.21 9.59
N GLU A 318 -12.12 -1.64 10.15
CA GLU A 318 -11.74 -1.81 11.57
C GLU A 318 -12.78 -1.25 12.56
N GLU A 319 -13.60 -0.29 12.13
CA GLU A 319 -14.66 0.31 12.94
C GLU A 319 -15.92 -0.58 13.00
N GLU A 320 -16.06 -1.55 12.09
CA GLU A 320 -17.23 -2.41 12.01
C GLU A 320 -17.27 -3.46 13.13
N THR A 321 -18.42 -3.57 13.74
CA THR A 321 -18.73 -4.64 14.68
C THR A 321 -19.41 -5.81 13.96
N LYS A 322 -19.52 -6.95 14.62
CA LYS A 322 -20.31 -8.06 14.08
C LYS A 322 -21.78 -7.66 13.89
N GLU A 323 -22.32 -6.86 14.81
CA GLU A 323 -23.71 -6.43 14.81
C GLU A 323 -24.00 -5.45 13.65
N SER A 324 -23.14 -4.45 13.44
CA SER A 324 -23.26 -3.51 12.32
C SER A 324 -23.12 -4.21 10.97
N THR A 325 -22.13 -5.13 10.86
CA THR A 325 -21.95 -5.96 9.67
C THR A 325 -23.16 -6.84 9.40
N ASP A 326 -23.70 -7.52 10.42
CA ASP A 326 -24.90 -8.36 10.30
C ASP A 326 -26.12 -7.53 9.84
N PHE A 327 -26.29 -6.34 10.40
CA PHE A 327 -27.34 -5.42 10.01
C PHE A 327 -27.21 -4.99 8.55
N TYR A 328 -26.01 -4.53 8.14
CA TYR A 328 -25.76 -4.12 6.76
C TYR A 328 -26.09 -5.23 5.76
N PHE A 329 -25.55 -6.43 5.97
CA PHE A 329 -25.74 -7.56 5.05
C PHE A 329 -27.17 -8.16 5.09
N SER A 330 -27.94 -7.89 6.13
CA SER A 330 -29.35 -8.34 6.22
C SER A 330 -30.34 -7.34 5.63
N ASN A 331 -30.04 -6.03 5.70
CA ASN A 331 -31.02 -4.99 5.40
C ASN A 331 -30.66 -4.08 4.23
N LEU A 332 -29.36 -3.86 3.97
CA LEU A 332 -28.89 -2.84 3.02
C LEU A 332 -28.12 -3.42 1.83
N TYR A 333 -27.49 -4.58 2.02
CA TYR A 333 -26.72 -5.24 0.97
C TYR A 333 -27.61 -5.70 -0.17
N GLN A 334 -27.20 -5.36 -1.39
CA GLN A 334 -27.82 -5.81 -2.63
C GLN A 334 -26.75 -6.43 -3.53
N LYS A 335 -26.85 -7.72 -3.83
CA LYS A 335 -25.87 -8.44 -4.64
C LYS A 335 -25.72 -7.85 -6.05
N GLU A 336 -26.79 -7.32 -6.61
CA GLU A 336 -26.84 -6.70 -7.93
C GLU A 336 -26.00 -5.40 -8.00
N ASN A 337 -25.82 -4.76 -6.86
CA ASN A 337 -25.05 -3.53 -6.67
C ASN A 337 -23.64 -3.79 -6.06
N CYS A 338 -23.30 -5.06 -5.87
CA CYS A 338 -21.96 -5.46 -5.41
C CYS A 338 -21.16 -6.01 -6.59
N TYR A 339 -20.13 -5.29 -6.99
CA TYR A 339 -19.22 -5.70 -8.03
C TYR A 339 -18.01 -6.38 -7.42
N VAL A 340 -17.62 -7.52 -8.01
CA VAL A 340 -16.50 -8.33 -7.51
C VAL A 340 -15.51 -8.60 -8.64
N LEU A 341 -14.23 -8.61 -8.28
CA LEU A 341 -13.15 -9.12 -9.10
C LEU A 341 -12.73 -10.45 -8.50
N THR A 342 -12.76 -11.50 -9.29
CA THR A 342 -12.51 -12.88 -8.84
C THR A 342 -11.45 -13.58 -9.69
N TRP A 343 -10.75 -14.49 -9.05
CA TRP A 343 -9.93 -15.51 -9.67
C TRP A 343 -10.55 -16.87 -9.35
N LYS A 344 -11.04 -17.58 -10.38
CA LYS A 344 -11.89 -18.75 -10.17
C LYS A 344 -13.05 -18.36 -9.24
N GLU A 345 -13.22 -19.04 -8.12
CA GLU A 345 -14.25 -18.72 -7.13
C GLU A 345 -13.73 -17.88 -5.94
N LYS A 346 -12.42 -17.51 -5.95
CA LYS A 346 -11.83 -16.69 -4.89
C LYS A 346 -12.11 -15.20 -5.14
N LEU A 347 -12.64 -14.51 -4.12
CA LEU A 347 -12.82 -13.07 -4.10
C LEU A 347 -11.46 -12.37 -3.94
N ILE A 348 -11.11 -11.50 -4.88
CA ILE A 348 -9.88 -10.69 -4.84
C ILE A 348 -10.17 -9.27 -4.37
N CYS A 349 -11.24 -8.68 -4.91
CA CYS A 349 -11.61 -7.30 -4.61
C CYS A 349 -13.12 -7.13 -4.76
N MET A 350 -13.71 -6.28 -3.94
CA MET A 350 -15.13 -5.92 -4.03
C MET A 350 -15.32 -4.41 -4.04
N LEU A 351 -16.44 -3.96 -4.61
CA LEU A 351 -16.95 -2.61 -4.59
C LEU A 351 -18.48 -2.67 -4.49
N GLN A 352 -19.06 -1.98 -3.52
CA GLN A 352 -20.50 -1.94 -3.33
C GLN A 352 -21.05 -0.54 -3.60
N LEU A 353 -22.18 -0.47 -4.27
CA LEU A 353 -22.94 0.75 -4.51
C LEU A 353 -24.25 0.74 -3.74
N ARG A 354 -24.61 1.87 -3.16
CA ARG A 354 -25.96 2.14 -2.66
C ARG A 354 -26.58 3.22 -3.52
N TRP A 355 -27.75 2.96 -4.03
CA TRP A 355 -28.48 3.91 -4.85
C TRP A 355 -29.50 4.67 -4.02
N PHE A 356 -29.55 5.99 -4.19
CA PHE A 356 -30.56 6.85 -3.63
C PHE A 356 -30.70 8.11 -4.49
N SER A 357 -31.85 8.78 -4.38
CA SER A 357 -32.06 10.05 -5.06
C SER A 357 -31.51 11.21 -4.24
N ILE A 358 -30.78 12.11 -4.90
CA ILE A 358 -30.42 13.44 -4.37
C ILE A 358 -31.20 14.53 -5.10
N MET A 359 -31.50 15.61 -4.42
CA MET A 359 -32.18 16.77 -5.03
C MET A 359 -31.14 17.71 -5.64
N ILE A 360 -31.17 17.90 -6.94
CA ILE A 360 -30.30 18.82 -7.69
C ILE A 360 -31.18 19.82 -8.45
N ASP A 361 -31.09 21.09 -8.07
CA ASP A 361 -31.85 22.19 -8.69
C ASP A 361 -33.33 21.82 -8.86
N ASP A 362 -33.96 21.44 -7.77
CA ASP A 362 -35.35 21.01 -7.65
C ASP A 362 -35.75 19.76 -8.46
N LYS A 363 -34.77 18.97 -8.88
CA LYS A 363 -34.98 17.70 -9.60
C LYS A 363 -34.35 16.53 -8.86
N PRO A 364 -35.06 15.42 -8.66
CA PRO A 364 -34.48 14.21 -8.11
C PRO A 364 -33.55 13.57 -9.12
N VAL A 365 -32.34 13.20 -8.69
CA VAL A 365 -31.32 12.53 -9.50
C VAL A 365 -30.89 11.24 -8.79
N GLU A 366 -31.15 10.11 -9.43
CA GLU A 366 -30.68 8.81 -8.95
C GLU A 366 -29.14 8.79 -8.99
N THR A 367 -28.55 8.55 -7.84
CA THR A 367 -27.10 8.70 -7.64
C THR A 367 -26.55 7.53 -6.87
N PRO A 368 -25.55 6.82 -7.40
CA PRO A 368 -24.85 5.77 -6.66
C PRO A 368 -23.85 6.35 -5.67
N PHE A 369 -23.85 5.80 -4.49
CA PHE A 369 -22.90 6.06 -3.42
C PHE A 369 -21.96 4.86 -3.27
N VAL A 370 -20.66 5.07 -3.42
CA VAL A 370 -19.64 4.04 -3.23
C VAL A 370 -19.47 3.80 -1.74
N VAL A 371 -19.84 2.62 -1.27
CA VAL A 371 -19.84 2.29 0.17
C VAL A 371 -18.62 1.47 0.53
N GLY A 372 -18.56 0.22 0.10
CA GLY A 372 -17.54 -0.72 0.51
C GLY A 372 -16.56 -1.05 -0.61
N VAL A 373 -15.34 -0.51 -0.55
CA VAL A 373 -14.25 -0.89 -1.46
C VAL A 373 -13.19 -1.62 -0.66
N ALA A 374 -13.02 -2.90 -0.92
CA ALA A 374 -12.05 -3.72 -0.20
C ALA A 374 -11.32 -4.69 -1.11
N THR A 375 -10.03 -4.91 -0.82
CA THR A 375 -9.17 -5.89 -1.49
C THR A 375 -8.68 -6.90 -0.46
N ASP A 376 -8.65 -8.17 -0.82
CA ASP A 376 -8.06 -9.24 -0.01
C ASP A 376 -6.59 -8.87 0.30
N PRO A 377 -6.13 -8.99 1.57
CA PRO A 377 -4.78 -8.63 1.99
C PRO A 377 -3.66 -9.25 1.15
N GLU A 378 -3.82 -10.47 0.64
CA GLU A 378 -2.83 -11.13 -0.22
C GLU A 378 -2.60 -10.37 -1.54
N TYR A 379 -3.58 -9.58 -2.00
CA TYR A 379 -3.57 -8.88 -3.29
C TYR A 379 -3.51 -7.37 -3.17
N GLU A 380 -3.29 -6.85 -1.96
CA GLU A 380 -3.11 -5.41 -1.75
C GLU A 380 -1.92 -4.85 -2.53
N GLY A 381 -2.04 -3.60 -2.98
CA GLY A 381 -0.98 -2.93 -3.75
C GLY A 381 -0.80 -3.46 -5.18
N CYS A 382 -1.53 -4.52 -5.57
CA CYS A 382 -1.46 -5.08 -6.93
C CYS A 382 -2.24 -4.25 -7.97
N GLY A 383 -3.14 -3.37 -7.55
CA GLY A 383 -3.89 -2.48 -8.45
C GLY A 383 -5.30 -2.95 -8.78
N TYR A 384 -5.81 -3.99 -8.13
CA TYR A 384 -7.13 -4.56 -8.42
C TYR A 384 -8.28 -3.61 -8.11
N MET A 385 -8.19 -2.84 -7.02
CA MET A 385 -9.16 -1.80 -6.71
C MET A 385 -9.28 -0.78 -7.85
N LYS A 386 -8.16 -0.36 -8.43
CA LYS A 386 -8.15 0.56 -9.57
C LYS A 386 -8.86 -0.03 -10.79
N ILE A 387 -8.61 -1.30 -11.09
CA ILE A 387 -9.25 -2.01 -12.21
C ILE A 387 -10.76 -2.10 -11.98
N LEU A 388 -11.18 -2.54 -10.78
CA LEU A 388 -12.59 -2.73 -10.44
C LEU A 388 -13.34 -1.39 -10.45
N LEU A 389 -12.81 -0.36 -9.78
CA LEU A 389 -13.46 0.95 -9.71
C LEU A 389 -13.61 1.59 -11.10
N ASN A 390 -12.56 1.57 -11.93
CA ASN A 390 -12.66 2.10 -13.29
C ASN A 390 -13.67 1.33 -14.14
N HIS A 391 -13.74 0.01 -14.01
CA HIS A 391 -14.73 -0.81 -14.71
C HIS A 391 -16.15 -0.46 -14.30
N VAL A 392 -16.41 -0.28 -13.02
CA VAL A 392 -17.73 0.10 -12.50
C VAL A 392 -18.09 1.50 -12.96
N LEU A 393 -17.20 2.49 -12.76
CA LEU A 393 -17.45 3.87 -13.17
C LEU A 393 -17.75 4.02 -14.68
N ALA A 394 -17.10 3.22 -15.54
CA ALA A 394 -17.33 3.22 -16.98
C ALA A 394 -18.69 2.64 -17.40
N LYS A 395 -19.36 1.88 -16.52
CA LYS A 395 -20.67 1.25 -16.78
C LYS A 395 -21.86 2.02 -16.20
N LEU A 396 -21.59 2.99 -15.32
CA LEU A 396 -22.66 3.75 -14.69
C LEU A 396 -23.29 4.74 -15.68
N ASP A 397 -24.61 4.67 -15.78
CA ASP A 397 -25.44 5.62 -16.53
C ASP A 397 -26.12 6.57 -15.54
N THR A 398 -25.34 7.50 -14.99
CA THR A 398 -25.80 8.52 -14.03
C THR A 398 -24.91 9.74 -14.17
N PRO A 399 -25.42 10.97 -13.92
CA PRO A 399 -24.58 12.16 -14.01
C PRO A 399 -23.50 12.25 -12.94
N PHE A 400 -23.73 11.67 -11.76
CA PHE A 400 -22.84 11.82 -10.60
C PHE A 400 -22.64 10.50 -9.86
N VAL A 401 -21.50 10.38 -9.19
CA VAL A 401 -21.19 9.31 -8.23
C VAL A 401 -20.66 9.94 -6.95
N LEU A 402 -21.18 9.51 -5.82
CA LEU A 402 -20.77 9.99 -4.50
C LEU A 402 -19.82 9.00 -3.81
N ILE A 403 -18.92 9.51 -2.98
CA ILE A 403 -18.08 8.70 -2.10
C ILE A 403 -17.74 9.46 -0.81
N GLN A 404 -17.83 8.76 0.31
CA GLN A 404 -17.24 9.18 1.58
C GLN A 404 -16.02 8.30 1.86
N ALA A 405 -14.84 8.87 1.78
CA ALA A 405 -13.60 8.10 1.81
C ALA A 405 -12.85 8.32 3.12
N TYR A 406 -12.27 7.24 3.65
CA TYR A 406 -11.30 7.33 4.75
C TYR A 406 -10.02 8.07 4.30
N ASN A 407 -9.54 7.80 3.09
CA ASN A 407 -8.40 8.48 2.48
C ASN A 407 -8.81 9.13 1.15
N TRP A 408 -9.01 10.43 1.16
CA TRP A 408 -9.45 11.24 0.02
C TRP A 408 -8.48 11.21 -1.16
N ASP A 409 -7.15 11.14 -0.89
CA ASP A 409 -6.10 11.20 -1.92
C ASP A 409 -6.18 10.05 -2.91
N ILE A 410 -6.62 8.88 -2.47
CA ILE A 410 -6.81 7.71 -3.32
C ILE A 410 -7.80 8.03 -4.44
N TYR A 411 -8.93 8.65 -4.11
CA TYR A 411 -10.05 8.83 -5.04
C TYR A 411 -9.92 10.06 -5.95
N ARG A 412 -9.07 11.03 -5.60
CA ARG A 412 -8.73 12.16 -6.49
C ARG A 412 -8.14 11.66 -7.81
N SER A 413 -7.35 10.61 -7.79
CA SER A 413 -6.77 10.00 -8.99
C SER A 413 -7.81 9.40 -9.95
N PHE A 414 -9.04 9.15 -9.46
CA PHE A 414 -10.17 8.66 -10.25
C PHE A 414 -11.11 9.79 -10.70
N GLY A 415 -10.76 11.04 -10.44
CA GLY A 415 -11.55 12.21 -10.81
C GLY A 415 -12.70 12.52 -9.86
N PHE A 416 -12.61 12.06 -8.63
CA PHE A 416 -13.48 12.56 -7.54
C PHE A 416 -12.90 13.86 -6.99
N HIS A 417 -13.79 14.82 -6.69
CA HIS A 417 -13.45 16.12 -6.13
C HIS A 417 -14.27 16.38 -4.88
N GLU A 418 -13.67 17.09 -3.92
CA GLU A 418 -14.36 17.53 -2.71
C GLU A 418 -15.50 18.50 -3.09
N GLN A 419 -16.70 18.13 -2.71
CA GLN A 419 -17.87 18.91 -3.06
C GLN A 419 -18.69 19.29 -1.82
N TYR A 420 -18.83 18.35 -0.89
CA TYR A 420 -19.55 18.60 0.35
C TYR A 420 -18.58 18.78 1.50
N TYR A 421 -18.89 19.76 2.33
CA TYR A 421 -18.15 20.07 3.54
C TYR A 421 -19.09 20.15 4.74
N ARG A 422 -18.51 19.97 5.91
CA ARG A 422 -19.14 20.26 7.19
C ARG A 422 -18.24 21.18 7.98
N ILE A 423 -18.84 21.98 8.85
CA ILE A 423 -18.10 22.73 9.86
C ILE A 423 -18.28 22.03 11.19
N ARG A 424 -17.21 21.50 11.74
CA ARG A 424 -17.20 20.95 13.10
C ARG A 424 -16.87 22.03 14.08
N TYR A 425 -17.85 22.44 14.88
CA TYR A 425 -17.66 23.41 15.95
C TYR A 425 -17.30 22.71 17.25
N LYS A 426 -16.24 23.17 17.92
CA LYS A 426 -16.07 22.97 19.35
C LYS A 426 -16.93 24.02 20.03
N LEU A 427 -18.04 23.61 20.62
CA LEU A 427 -19.10 24.50 21.13
C LEU A 427 -18.61 25.25 22.36
N ARG A 428 -18.91 26.57 22.44
CA ARG A 428 -18.84 27.38 23.65
C ARG A 428 -20.17 27.30 24.37
N LYS A 429 -20.35 26.30 25.22
CA LYS A 429 -21.63 25.97 25.88
C LYS A 429 -22.16 27.12 26.73
N GLU A 430 -21.28 27.88 27.38
CA GLU A 430 -21.57 29.05 28.21
C GLU A 430 -22.24 30.21 27.47
N GLU A 431 -22.08 30.29 26.18
CA GLU A 431 -22.72 31.29 25.32
C GLU A 431 -24.22 30.99 25.08
N TYR A 432 -24.71 29.83 25.51
CA TYR A 432 -26.09 29.39 25.35
C TYR A 432 -26.83 29.32 26.68
N SER A 433 -26.57 30.23 27.60
CA SER A 433 -27.09 30.25 28.98
C SER A 433 -28.54 30.67 29.14
N GLN A 434 -29.20 31.14 28.07
CA GLN A 434 -30.60 31.60 28.13
C GLN A 434 -31.57 30.43 28.35
N ILE A 435 -32.67 30.67 29.06
CA ILE A 435 -33.71 29.67 29.34
C ILE A 435 -34.34 29.22 28.02
N SER A 436 -34.30 27.90 27.74
CA SER A 436 -35.01 27.34 26.61
C SER A 436 -36.51 27.59 26.70
N LYS A 437 -37.13 27.91 25.58
CA LYS A 437 -38.58 28.06 25.46
C LYS A 437 -39.31 26.72 25.36
N GLY A 438 -38.59 25.65 25.27
CA GLY A 438 -39.11 24.30 25.00
C GLY A 438 -38.49 23.23 25.89
N TYR A 439 -38.65 21.98 25.47
CA TYR A 439 -38.12 20.81 26.16
C TYR A 439 -37.52 19.79 25.17
N PHE A 440 -36.71 18.87 25.69
CA PHE A 440 -36.05 17.81 24.93
C PHE A 440 -36.62 16.45 25.29
N LYS A 441 -36.77 15.62 24.30
CA LYS A 441 -37.23 14.24 24.47
C LYS A 441 -36.54 13.32 23.45
N GLU A 442 -36.19 12.09 23.85
CA GLU A 442 -35.88 11.05 22.90
C GLU A 442 -37.15 10.66 22.14
N SER A 443 -37.08 10.63 20.81
CA SER A 443 -38.20 10.23 19.97
C SER A 443 -37.70 9.41 18.78
N THR A 444 -38.50 8.45 18.36
CA THR A 444 -38.26 7.57 17.22
C THR A 444 -39.38 7.64 16.19
N GLN A 445 -40.17 8.71 16.20
CA GLN A 445 -41.31 8.86 15.27
C GLN A 445 -40.80 9.31 13.91
N ALA A 446 -40.79 8.42 12.94
CA ALA A 446 -40.24 8.62 11.61
C ALA A 446 -40.89 9.80 10.86
N GLU A 447 -42.23 9.99 11.01
CA GLU A 447 -42.96 11.06 10.38
C GLU A 447 -42.54 12.44 10.87
N GLU A 448 -42.30 12.61 12.18
CA GLU A 448 -41.83 13.87 12.76
C GLU A 448 -40.42 14.21 12.26
N LEU A 449 -39.52 13.22 12.25
CA LEU A 449 -38.13 13.38 11.79
C LEU A 449 -38.07 13.74 10.30
N LEU A 450 -38.89 13.06 9.47
CA LEU A 450 -38.98 13.35 8.05
C LEU A 450 -39.53 14.75 7.78
N SER A 451 -40.55 15.17 8.54
CA SER A 451 -41.11 16.53 8.42
C SER A 451 -40.07 17.61 8.73
N LEU A 452 -39.30 17.45 9.82
CA LEU A 452 -38.21 18.36 10.19
C LEU A 452 -37.11 18.40 9.12
N TYR A 453 -36.70 17.20 8.63
CA TYR A 453 -35.67 17.09 7.59
C TYR A 453 -36.10 17.79 6.30
N ASN A 454 -37.33 17.57 5.85
CA ASN A 454 -37.85 18.20 4.64
C ASN A 454 -37.92 19.72 4.78
N ALA A 455 -38.34 20.21 5.96
CA ALA A 455 -38.35 21.67 6.26
C ALA A 455 -36.94 22.26 6.23
N TYR A 456 -35.95 21.58 6.80
CA TYR A 456 -34.55 21.99 6.78
C TYR A 456 -33.97 22.02 5.38
N CYS A 457 -34.30 21.04 4.55
CA CYS A 457 -33.79 20.89 3.19
C CYS A 457 -34.45 21.80 2.15
N MET A 458 -35.51 22.52 2.49
CA MET A 458 -36.31 23.33 1.53
C MET A 458 -35.48 24.32 0.71
N ASN A 459 -34.42 24.89 1.31
CA ASN A 459 -33.50 25.84 0.65
C ASN A 459 -32.11 25.23 0.41
N LYS A 460 -31.96 23.91 0.47
CA LYS A 460 -30.70 23.21 0.27
C LYS A 460 -30.67 22.53 -1.09
N ASN A 461 -29.47 22.15 -1.51
CA ASN A 461 -29.22 21.46 -2.75
C ASN A 461 -28.32 20.24 -2.50
N GLY A 462 -28.37 19.24 -3.37
CA GLY A 462 -27.56 18.03 -3.25
C GLY A 462 -27.94 17.13 -2.08
N TYR A 463 -29.04 17.38 -1.37
CA TYR A 463 -29.45 16.58 -0.23
C TYR A 463 -30.12 15.26 -0.68
N ARG A 464 -29.91 14.21 0.12
CA ARG A 464 -30.59 12.93 -0.10
C ARG A 464 -32.09 13.07 0.15
N LEU A 465 -32.91 12.57 -0.76
CA LEU A 465 -34.33 12.41 -0.51
C LEU A 465 -34.54 11.26 0.47
N ARG A 466 -35.16 11.57 1.61
CA ARG A 466 -35.51 10.59 2.66
C ARG A 466 -37.01 10.34 2.66
N ASP A 467 -37.39 9.14 3.04
CA ASP A 467 -38.77 8.71 3.27
C ASP A 467 -38.92 8.07 4.66
N ILE A 468 -40.13 7.66 5.02
CA ILE A 468 -40.39 7.01 6.30
C ILE A 468 -39.59 5.69 6.40
N ALA A 469 -39.50 4.95 5.31
CA ALA A 469 -38.75 3.69 5.28
C ALA A 469 -37.24 3.88 5.53
N TYR A 470 -36.66 4.99 5.12
CA TYR A 470 -35.28 5.34 5.45
C TYR A 470 -35.10 5.46 6.98
N TYR A 471 -35.99 6.16 7.67
CA TYR A 471 -35.90 6.28 9.12
C TYR A 471 -36.10 4.95 9.82
N GLU A 472 -37.17 4.24 9.52
CA GLU A 472 -37.53 3.01 10.21
C GLU A 472 -36.57 1.82 9.95
N LYS A 473 -36.08 1.68 8.72
CA LYS A 473 -35.30 0.51 8.29
C LYS A 473 -33.80 0.76 8.19
N GLN A 474 -33.36 2.01 8.21
CA GLN A 474 -31.93 2.35 8.09
C GLN A 474 -31.46 3.20 9.29
N LEU A 475 -31.91 4.45 9.44
CA LEU A 475 -31.34 5.38 10.40
C LEU A 475 -31.60 4.98 11.86
N LEU A 476 -32.83 4.70 12.24
CA LEU A 476 -33.16 4.34 13.64
C LEU A 476 -32.50 3.03 14.10
N PRO A 477 -32.49 1.94 13.31
CA PRO A 477 -31.69 0.75 13.65
C PRO A 477 -30.20 1.05 13.75
N TYR A 478 -29.65 1.87 12.85
CA TYR A 478 -28.23 2.27 12.88
C TYR A 478 -27.89 3.02 14.17
N ILE A 479 -28.70 4.02 14.56
CA ILE A 479 -28.56 4.76 15.82
C ILE A 479 -28.50 3.79 17.02
N SER A 480 -29.38 2.79 17.03
CA SER A 480 -29.41 1.77 18.10
C SER A 480 -28.14 0.93 18.14
N ILE A 481 -27.68 0.43 16.98
CA ILE A 481 -26.48 -0.43 16.85
C ILE A 481 -25.22 0.31 17.34
N TRP A 482 -25.10 1.57 16.98
CA TRP A 482 -23.95 2.40 17.35
C TRP A 482 -24.11 3.09 18.70
N ASN A 483 -25.14 2.73 19.47
CA ASN A 483 -25.45 3.30 20.79
C ASN A 483 -25.49 4.83 20.79
N GLN A 484 -26.02 5.41 19.71
CA GLN A 484 -26.24 6.83 19.57
C GLN A 484 -27.57 7.25 20.20
N LYS A 485 -27.72 8.54 20.50
CA LYS A 485 -28.96 9.11 21.00
C LYS A 485 -29.58 10.04 19.97
N LEU A 486 -30.88 9.93 19.79
CA LEU A 486 -31.68 10.84 18.99
C LEU A 486 -32.52 11.74 19.92
N ILE A 487 -32.17 13.01 19.97
CA ILE A 487 -32.82 14.02 20.82
C ILE A 487 -33.65 14.97 19.96
N VAL A 488 -34.93 15.04 20.22
CA VAL A 488 -35.86 15.96 19.54
C VAL A 488 -36.19 17.13 20.45
N TYR A 489 -36.17 18.34 19.88
CA TYR A 489 -36.51 19.59 20.56
C TYR A 489 -37.95 20.03 20.21
N TYR A 490 -38.73 20.36 21.23
CA TYR A 490 -40.11 20.79 21.12
C TYR A 490 -40.31 22.18 21.71
N GLU A 491 -41.13 23.02 21.04
CA GLU A 491 -41.69 24.26 21.59
C GLU A 491 -43.21 24.21 21.50
N GLN A 492 -43.90 24.38 22.61
CA GLN A 492 -45.38 24.28 22.68
C GLN A 492 -45.93 23.00 22.03
N ASP A 493 -45.27 21.86 22.30
CA ASP A 493 -45.57 20.57 21.75
C ASP A 493 -45.40 20.42 20.22
N ILE A 494 -44.77 21.39 19.58
CA ILE A 494 -44.40 21.37 18.15
C ILE A 494 -42.92 21.05 18.02
N THR A 495 -42.58 20.07 17.19
CA THR A 495 -41.19 19.72 16.88
C THR A 495 -40.47 20.87 16.16
N LYS A 496 -39.29 21.25 16.63
CA LYS A 496 -38.49 22.36 16.08
C LYS A 496 -37.10 21.93 15.57
N GLY A 497 -36.66 20.72 15.93
CA GLY A 497 -35.40 20.17 15.46
C GLY A 497 -35.04 18.89 16.15
N TYR A 498 -34.00 18.21 15.64
CA TYR A 498 -33.42 17.03 16.27
C TYR A 498 -31.91 16.99 16.13
N MET A 499 -31.28 16.23 17.01
CA MET A 499 -29.83 15.96 17.02
C MET A 499 -29.55 14.48 17.16
N ILE A 500 -28.55 13.97 16.46
CA ILE A 500 -27.99 12.62 16.65
C ILE A 500 -26.65 12.78 17.36
N LEU A 501 -26.53 12.13 18.52
CA LEU A 501 -25.39 12.27 19.44
C LEU A 501 -24.63 10.95 19.55
N THR A 502 -23.30 11.01 19.42
CA THR A 502 -22.37 9.97 19.86
C THR A 502 -21.66 10.45 21.11
N GLU A 503 -21.69 9.67 22.19
CA GLU A 503 -21.14 10.04 23.48
C GLU A 503 -19.95 9.16 23.88
N SER A 504 -18.92 9.77 24.42
CA SER A 504 -17.79 9.11 25.10
C SER A 504 -17.62 9.69 26.50
N ASP A 505 -16.66 9.19 27.26
CA ASP A 505 -16.32 9.72 28.59
C ASP A 505 -15.81 11.16 28.57
N GLU A 506 -15.17 11.58 27.45
CA GLU A 506 -14.50 12.88 27.35
C GLU A 506 -15.25 13.86 26.45
N GLU A 507 -16.01 13.38 25.48
CA GLU A 507 -16.63 14.23 24.47
C GLU A 507 -17.99 13.73 23.98
N ILE A 508 -18.76 14.65 23.45
CA ILE A 508 -20.01 14.42 22.72
C ILE A 508 -19.85 14.96 21.30
N LEU A 509 -20.20 14.14 20.31
CA LEU A 509 -20.31 14.56 18.93
C LEU A 509 -21.77 14.57 18.48
N VAL A 510 -22.26 15.74 18.06
CA VAL A 510 -23.52 15.88 17.32
C VAL A 510 -23.20 15.67 15.84
N SER A 511 -23.48 14.49 15.31
CA SER A 511 -23.17 14.13 13.92
C SER A 511 -24.19 14.64 12.92
N GLU A 512 -25.46 14.76 13.31
CA GLU A 512 -26.53 15.41 12.53
C GLU A 512 -27.32 16.37 13.42
N CYS A 513 -27.52 17.62 12.94
CA CYS A 513 -28.28 18.65 13.62
C CYS A 513 -29.26 19.28 12.62
N ILE A 514 -30.54 19.02 12.78
CA ILE A 514 -31.62 19.49 11.90
C ILE A 514 -32.53 20.42 12.69
N TYR A 515 -32.87 21.56 12.14
CA TYR A 515 -33.64 22.61 12.83
C TYR A 515 -34.50 23.43 11.86
N THR A 516 -35.57 24.04 12.38
CA THR A 516 -36.50 24.83 11.55
C THR A 516 -36.18 26.33 11.52
N SER A 517 -35.37 26.83 12.43
CA SER A 517 -34.92 28.25 12.47
C SER A 517 -33.64 28.40 13.30
N GLU A 518 -32.96 29.56 13.16
CA GLU A 518 -31.79 29.90 13.95
C GLU A 518 -32.09 29.99 15.46
N GLU A 519 -33.31 30.46 15.82
CA GLU A 519 -33.76 30.50 17.21
C GLU A 519 -33.92 29.05 17.76
N ALA A 520 -34.47 28.12 16.97
CA ALA A 520 -34.56 26.71 17.35
C ALA A 520 -33.17 26.11 17.52
N LEU A 521 -32.24 26.40 16.61
CA LEU A 521 -30.85 25.93 16.71
C LEU A 521 -30.19 26.45 17.99
N SER A 522 -30.32 27.74 18.29
CA SER A 522 -29.79 28.33 19.52
C SER A 522 -30.38 27.70 20.78
N SER A 523 -31.67 27.42 20.77
CA SER A 523 -32.36 26.73 21.87
C SER A 523 -31.91 25.28 22.00
N MET A 524 -31.64 24.58 20.88
CA MET A 524 -31.11 23.21 20.89
C MET A 524 -29.71 23.15 21.51
N MET A 525 -28.85 24.13 21.26
CA MET A 525 -27.50 24.16 21.85
C MET A 525 -27.52 24.33 23.38
N GLN A 526 -28.61 24.84 23.97
CA GLN A 526 -28.77 24.93 25.42
C GLN A 526 -28.85 23.56 26.12
N TYR A 527 -29.16 22.51 25.38
CA TYR A 527 -29.08 21.12 25.86
C TYR A 527 -27.72 20.80 26.50
N PHE A 528 -26.66 21.43 26.01
CA PHE A 528 -25.30 21.19 26.47
C PHE A 528 -24.81 22.19 27.53
N TYR A 529 -25.63 23.14 27.99
CA TYR A 529 -25.18 24.21 28.89
C TYR A 529 -24.52 23.68 30.18
N GLN A 530 -25.09 22.63 30.78
CA GLN A 530 -24.57 22.02 32.01
C GLN A 530 -23.61 20.83 31.74
N GLU A 531 -23.37 20.52 30.49
CA GLU A 531 -22.48 19.40 30.14
C GLU A 531 -21.02 19.71 30.48
N THR A 532 -20.33 18.79 31.13
CA THR A 532 -18.91 18.95 31.51
C THR A 532 -17.93 18.52 30.42
N ARG A 533 -18.33 17.57 29.61
CA ARG A 533 -17.52 17.05 28.48
C ARG A 533 -17.37 18.08 27.37
N THR A 534 -16.37 17.90 26.51
CA THR A 534 -16.25 18.70 25.28
C THR A 534 -17.38 18.34 24.32
N VAL A 535 -18.04 19.35 23.73
CA VAL A 535 -19.10 19.13 22.74
C VAL A 535 -18.64 19.60 21.37
N TYR A 536 -18.73 18.70 20.39
CA TYR A 536 -18.57 18.99 18.99
C TYR A 536 -19.91 18.92 18.27
N VAL A 537 -20.15 19.87 17.37
CA VAL A 537 -21.36 19.91 16.56
C VAL A 537 -20.99 20.05 15.10
N ASP A 538 -21.40 19.08 14.30
CA ASP A 538 -21.25 19.08 12.85
C ASP A 538 -22.48 19.74 12.21
N VAL A 539 -22.25 20.81 11.47
CA VAL A 539 -23.28 21.57 10.74
C VAL A 539 -22.85 21.78 9.28
N ASP A 540 -23.74 22.24 8.44
CA ASP A 540 -23.39 22.65 7.07
C ASP A 540 -22.53 23.93 7.03
N GLU A 541 -22.05 24.30 5.85
CA GLU A 541 -21.14 25.45 5.69
C GLU A 541 -21.79 26.81 5.96
N GLU A 542 -23.11 26.88 5.95
CA GLU A 542 -23.87 28.13 6.12
C GLU A 542 -24.28 28.35 7.57
N THR A 543 -24.29 27.33 8.38
CA THR A 543 -24.68 27.39 9.79
C THR A 543 -23.53 27.91 10.64
N VAL A 544 -23.83 28.92 11.46
CA VAL A 544 -22.86 29.52 12.38
C VAL A 544 -23.24 29.23 13.83
N LEU A 545 -22.30 28.67 14.58
CA LEU A 545 -22.44 28.42 16.01
C LEU A 545 -21.40 29.21 16.82
N GLN A 546 -21.72 29.48 18.10
CA GLN A 546 -20.75 30.03 19.03
C GLN A 546 -19.71 28.99 19.41
N GLY A 547 -18.46 29.19 18.92
CA GLY A 547 -17.39 28.23 19.11
C GLY A 547 -16.28 28.37 18.08
N ARG A 548 -15.37 27.42 18.11
CA ARG A 548 -14.30 27.33 17.11
C ARG A 548 -14.70 26.31 16.03
N GLY A 549 -15.05 26.80 14.87
CA GLY A 549 -15.37 25.98 13.70
C GLY A 549 -14.13 25.53 12.93
N LYS A 550 -14.14 24.29 12.46
CA LYS A 550 -13.14 23.72 11.54
C LYS A 550 -13.84 23.08 10.35
N LYS A 551 -13.55 23.60 9.16
CA LYS A 551 -14.07 23.02 7.90
C LYS A 551 -13.42 21.65 7.65
N GLN A 552 -14.25 20.67 7.30
CA GLN A 552 -13.83 19.29 6.98
C GLN A 552 -14.57 18.81 5.73
N ILE A 553 -13.91 17.97 4.92
CA ILE A 553 -14.54 17.31 3.79
C ILE A 553 -15.56 16.30 4.35
N SER A 554 -16.78 16.33 3.80
CA SER A 554 -17.83 15.37 4.14
C SER A 554 -18.02 14.33 3.05
N MET A 555 -17.98 14.75 1.77
CA MET A 555 -18.16 13.84 0.65
C MET A 555 -17.48 14.36 -0.63
N MET A 556 -17.01 13.46 -1.46
CA MET A 556 -16.53 13.77 -2.80
C MET A 556 -17.55 13.32 -3.84
N VAL A 557 -17.54 14.03 -4.97
CA VAL A 557 -18.38 13.76 -6.13
C VAL A 557 -17.50 13.53 -7.36
N LYS A 558 -17.84 12.51 -8.14
CA LYS A 558 -17.33 12.37 -9.50
C LYS A 558 -18.46 12.66 -10.47
N GLN A 559 -18.21 13.61 -11.37
CA GLN A 559 -19.10 13.94 -12.47
C GLN A 559 -18.83 12.99 -13.65
N LEU A 560 -19.88 12.32 -14.15
CA LEU A 560 -19.80 11.40 -15.29
C LEU A 560 -20.44 11.98 -16.56
N SER A 561 -21.19 13.09 -16.46
CA SER A 561 -21.83 13.76 -17.57
C SER A 561 -21.44 15.24 -17.62
N ASN A 562 -21.95 15.96 -18.63
CA ASN A 562 -21.75 17.42 -18.74
C ASN A 562 -22.71 18.24 -17.86
N ILE A 563 -23.57 17.61 -17.08
CA ILE A 563 -24.47 18.29 -16.14
C ILE A 563 -23.60 18.80 -14.98
N PRO A 564 -23.57 20.13 -14.72
CA PRO A 564 -22.76 20.66 -13.63
C PRO A 564 -23.34 20.24 -12.28
N PHE A 565 -22.46 19.89 -11.34
CA PHE A 565 -22.86 19.69 -9.95
C PHE A 565 -23.04 21.07 -9.28
N PRO A 566 -24.09 21.29 -8.48
CA PRO A 566 -24.29 22.56 -7.78
C PRO A 566 -23.13 22.84 -6.82
N ASN A 567 -22.85 24.10 -6.54
CA ASN A 567 -21.73 24.53 -5.70
C ASN A 567 -22.15 25.41 -4.50
N LYS A 568 -23.47 25.56 -4.27
CA LYS A 568 -24.02 26.33 -3.17
C LYS A 568 -25.15 25.59 -2.48
N HIS A 569 -25.35 25.93 -1.21
CA HIS A 569 -26.42 25.39 -0.36
C HIS A 569 -26.38 23.85 -0.24
N LEU A 570 -25.18 23.27 -0.34
CA LEU A 570 -25.01 21.83 -0.33
C LEU A 570 -25.17 21.23 1.05
N PHE A 571 -25.99 20.21 1.14
CA PHE A 571 -26.17 19.44 2.36
C PHE A 571 -26.33 17.95 2.04
N ILE A 572 -25.57 17.11 2.71
CA ILE A 572 -25.79 15.67 2.74
C ILE A 572 -25.23 15.07 4.02
N ARG A 573 -25.94 14.11 4.56
CA ARG A 573 -25.50 13.24 5.66
C ARG A 573 -25.79 11.81 5.31
N GLU A 574 -24.72 11.03 5.21
CA GLU A 574 -24.76 9.58 5.06
C GLU A 574 -23.69 9.02 6.00
N GLU A 575 -24.11 8.20 6.94
CA GLU A 575 -23.23 7.56 7.92
C GLU A 575 -23.21 6.03 7.75
N LEU A 576 -23.84 5.53 6.68
CA LEU A 576 -23.96 4.12 6.37
C LEU A 576 -23.17 3.73 5.14
#